data_ae55653198bd2ee5e45b414efa31b8eb
#
_entry.id   ae55653198bd2ee5e45b414efa31b8eb
#
_cell.length_a   1.000
_cell.length_b   1.000
_cell.length_c   1.000
_cell.angle_alpha   90.00
_cell.angle_beta   90.00
_cell.angle_gamma   90.00
#
_symmetry.space_group_name_H-M   'P 1'
#
loop_
_entity.id
_entity.type
_entity.pdbx_description
1 polymer ?
#
loop_
_entity_poly.entity_id
_entity_poly.type
_entity_poly.pdbx_seq_one_letter_code
_entity_poly.pdbx_strand_id
1 'polypeptide(L)'
;MIPIFIIVHNQYEILKKSVESYKKYINTPIEIIFHNVYSTYFETINYLELQKKKGYKVYDSKINDHHTVIDSIKDYIKHHPICEYIVITDPDIELFNVNSDIIEFYIFLLNKLNVQSVGPMLKIDNIPNFYPNKNQVIKGHTNQFWSKPVKSILFKNTNYQYIECSTDTTFQLFSTKNIPKEFPYKNSIRTLAPYSAQHLDWYINPNDLYPSQLFYLNNTTKISHWNNKKWNGKYYNNNINIINNFFINKYKYIYYYNKCKCKNNYNFGDFITPYIYKILFLKDAILDINGGSKKEDVIIGAGSILSSCNSNSIIWGTGFMFGNEKINKPKKILSVRGPLTRNRLLELGIQCPENYGDIALILPYFYYPEIKKQYKLGIIPHYIDKEKFNKIYINNDENVKIIDVTESIETVIKNILQCEMTISSSLHGIIVSHAYNVKCMWIKITDNIGGGTFKFRDYYGSLKINNYNTLLPYIYDKQISTQEIINLINNYPNPTFPINTKLIIEICPFINIKNKIH
;
A
#
# COMPACT_ATOMS: atom_id res chain seq x y z
N MET A 1 5.22 33.23 8.80
CA MET A 1 5.17 31.95 8.06
C MET A 1 3.90 31.25 8.44
N ILE A 2 3.14 30.75 7.48
CA ILE A 2 1.85 30.06 7.73
C ILE A 2 2.07 28.55 7.69
N PRO A 3 1.84 27.81 8.77
CA PRO A 3 1.93 26.36 8.78
C PRO A 3 0.76 25.72 8.02
N ILE A 4 1.07 24.78 7.15
CA ILE A 4 0.12 23.96 6.41
C ILE A 4 0.26 22.52 6.90
N PHE A 5 -0.72 22.06 7.68
CA PHE A 5 -0.82 20.69 8.15
C PHE A 5 -1.47 19.82 7.08
N ILE A 6 -0.71 18.90 6.50
CA ILE A 6 -1.20 17.95 5.52
C ILE A 6 -1.48 16.62 6.21
N ILE A 7 -2.73 16.19 6.20
CA ILE A 7 -3.15 14.89 6.74
C ILE A 7 -2.76 13.81 5.73
N VAL A 8 -1.87 12.91 6.10
CA VAL A 8 -1.28 11.93 5.17
C VAL A 8 -1.71 10.51 5.53
N HIS A 9 -2.30 9.79 4.57
CA HIS A 9 -2.57 8.36 4.67
C HIS A 9 -2.37 7.68 3.32
N ASN A 10 -1.24 6.97 3.14
CA ASN A 10 -0.94 6.05 2.02
C ASN A 10 -0.95 6.62 0.57
N GLN A 11 -1.19 7.89 0.33
CA GLN A 11 -1.37 8.49 -1.01
C GLN A 11 -0.10 9.20 -1.51
N TYR A 12 0.98 8.48 -1.73
CA TYR A 12 2.32 9.02 -2.00
C TYR A 12 2.41 9.99 -3.19
N GLU A 13 1.99 9.55 -4.40
CA GLU A 13 2.16 10.35 -5.62
C GLU A 13 1.24 11.58 -5.61
N ILE A 14 0.04 11.42 -5.07
CA ILE A 14 -0.95 12.49 -4.91
C ILE A 14 -0.43 13.53 -3.90
N LEU A 15 0.06 13.08 -2.75
CA LEU A 15 0.69 13.95 -1.73
C LEU A 15 1.79 14.83 -2.33
N LYS A 16 2.67 14.27 -3.16
CA LYS A 16 3.73 15.04 -3.80
C LYS A 16 3.18 16.14 -4.69
N LYS A 17 2.18 15.84 -5.54
CA LYS A 17 1.53 16.82 -6.41
C LYS A 17 0.93 17.97 -5.62
N SER A 18 0.23 17.66 -4.53
CA SER A 18 -0.35 18.69 -3.65
C SER A 18 0.72 19.58 -3.03
N VAL A 19 1.78 19.00 -2.44
CA VAL A 19 2.91 19.73 -1.87
C VAL A 19 3.60 20.64 -2.91
N GLU A 20 3.82 20.13 -4.12
CA GLU A 20 4.40 20.91 -5.22
C GLU A 20 3.50 22.08 -5.62
N SER A 21 2.17 21.88 -5.64
CA SER A 21 1.22 22.94 -5.95
C SER A 21 1.25 24.06 -4.91
N TYR A 22 1.32 23.72 -3.63
CA TYR A 22 1.42 24.75 -2.56
C TYR A 22 2.67 25.60 -2.69
N LYS A 23 3.82 24.96 -2.94
CA LYS A 23 5.10 25.67 -3.17
C LYS A 23 5.08 26.56 -4.42
N LYS A 24 4.34 26.15 -5.44
CA LYS A 24 4.24 26.86 -6.72
C LYS A 24 3.29 28.05 -6.69
N TYR A 25 2.13 27.89 -6.03
CA TYR A 25 1.02 28.83 -6.16
C TYR A 25 0.82 29.72 -4.93
N ILE A 26 1.59 29.58 -3.85
CA ILE A 26 1.45 30.41 -2.65
C ILE A 26 2.67 31.33 -2.51
N ASN A 27 2.44 32.65 -2.55
CA ASN A 27 3.50 33.64 -2.37
C ASN A 27 3.80 33.94 -0.90
N THR A 28 2.82 33.77 -0.02
CA THR A 28 3.01 33.95 1.43
C THR A 28 4.00 32.89 1.94
N PRO A 29 4.99 33.25 2.79
CA PRO A 29 5.87 32.25 3.38
C PRO A 29 5.11 31.18 4.13
N ILE A 30 5.26 29.92 3.71
CA ILE A 30 4.58 28.75 4.26
C ILE A 30 5.57 27.76 4.89
N GLU A 31 5.11 27.03 5.90
CA GLU A 31 5.79 25.87 6.47
C GLU A 31 4.94 24.60 6.22
N ILE A 32 5.47 23.65 5.47
CA ILE A 32 4.79 22.38 5.25
C ILE A 32 5.04 21.48 6.44
N ILE A 33 3.96 20.99 7.06
CA ILE A 33 3.97 20.07 8.19
C ILE A 33 3.17 18.82 7.80
N PHE A 34 3.77 17.66 7.93
CA PHE A 34 3.09 16.40 7.64
C PHE A 34 2.50 15.84 8.93
N HIS A 35 1.23 15.46 8.90
CA HIS A 35 0.57 14.70 9.94
C HIS A 35 0.23 13.31 9.41
N ASN A 36 1.09 12.34 9.71
CA ASN A 36 0.94 10.95 9.28
C ASN A 36 -0.12 10.23 10.09
N VAL A 37 -1.24 9.90 9.46
CA VAL A 37 -2.35 9.17 10.06
C VAL A 37 -2.19 7.68 9.78
N TYR A 38 -1.23 7.04 10.48
CA TYR A 38 -0.97 5.61 10.42
C TYR A 38 -0.80 5.08 8.98
N SER A 39 0.04 5.73 8.17
CA SER A 39 0.37 5.21 6.84
C SER A 39 1.10 3.87 6.93
N THR A 40 0.72 2.94 6.06
CA THR A 40 1.29 1.59 5.96
C THR A 40 1.90 1.34 4.58
N TYR A 41 1.60 2.22 3.61
CA TYR A 41 2.22 2.17 2.29
C TYR A 41 3.67 2.67 2.36
N PHE A 42 4.52 1.88 1.78
CA PHE A 42 5.97 2.00 1.86
C PHE A 42 6.55 3.34 1.40
N GLU A 43 6.26 3.71 0.16
CA GLU A 43 6.82 4.91 -0.43
C GLU A 43 6.36 6.16 0.35
N THR A 44 5.15 6.13 0.93
CA THR A 44 4.67 7.20 1.82
C THR A 44 5.52 7.28 3.07
N ILE A 45 5.77 6.16 3.74
CA ILE A 45 6.60 6.12 4.96
C ILE A 45 8.00 6.61 4.66
N ASN A 46 8.64 6.11 3.60
CA ASN A 46 9.98 6.56 3.19
C ASN A 46 10.03 8.03 2.82
N TYR A 47 9.01 8.52 2.11
CA TYR A 47 8.92 9.93 1.78
C TYR A 47 8.89 10.77 3.05
N LEU A 48 8.06 10.43 4.03
CA LEU A 48 7.96 11.15 5.30
C LEU A 48 9.27 11.10 6.08
N GLU A 49 9.94 9.96 6.15
CA GLU A 49 11.26 9.85 6.78
C GLU A 49 12.33 10.69 6.06
N LEU A 50 12.27 10.75 4.72
CA LEU A 50 13.14 11.63 3.95
C LEU A 50 12.83 13.11 4.22
N GLN A 51 11.55 13.48 4.36
CA GLN A 51 11.18 14.86 4.73
C GLN A 51 11.67 15.22 6.13
N LYS A 52 11.57 14.32 7.12
CA LYS A 52 12.19 14.53 8.45
C LYS A 52 13.69 14.84 8.35
N LYS A 53 14.43 14.04 7.56
CA LYS A 53 15.87 14.27 7.33
C LYS A 53 16.18 15.61 6.64
N LYS A 54 15.24 16.15 5.85
CA LYS A 54 15.35 17.48 5.22
C LYS A 54 14.92 18.63 6.14
N GLY A 55 14.55 18.35 7.38
CA GLY A 55 14.15 19.34 8.37
C GLY A 55 12.65 19.68 8.40
N TYR A 56 11.81 19.00 7.62
CA TYR A 56 10.36 19.16 7.73
C TYR A 56 9.82 18.51 9.00
N LYS A 57 8.83 19.16 9.61
CA LYS A 57 8.14 18.62 10.78
C LYS A 57 7.16 17.52 10.35
N VAL A 58 7.24 16.36 10.99
CA VAL A 58 6.34 15.21 10.75
C VAL A 58 5.83 14.71 12.08
N TYR A 59 4.52 14.74 12.25
CA TYR A 59 3.82 14.13 13.38
C TYR A 59 3.31 12.75 12.96
N ASP A 60 3.44 11.76 13.84
CA ASP A 60 2.98 10.40 13.59
C ASP A 60 1.86 10.02 14.55
N SER A 61 0.65 9.77 14.02
CA SER A 61 -0.45 9.18 14.76
C SER A 61 -0.29 7.65 14.83
N LYS A 62 -0.67 7.07 15.96
CA LYS A 62 -0.70 5.61 16.16
C LYS A 62 -2.02 4.96 15.70
N ILE A 63 -2.97 5.76 15.27
CA ILE A 63 -4.30 5.31 14.84
C ILE A 63 -4.67 6.00 13.53
N ASN A 64 -5.50 5.32 12.73
CA ASN A 64 -6.06 5.86 11.50
C ASN A 64 -7.29 6.72 11.82
N ASP A 65 -7.05 7.93 12.34
CA ASP A 65 -8.07 8.93 12.62
C ASP A 65 -7.54 10.33 12.31
N HIS A 66 -8.14 10.98 11.32
CA HIS A 66 -7.75 12.32 10.86
C HIS A 66 -7.92 13.40 11.93
N HIS A 67 -8.80 13.22 12.92
CA HIS A 67 -8.97 14.17 14.02
C HIS A 67 -7.72 14.31 14.91
N THR A 68 -6.81 13.34 14.87
CA THR A 68 -5.53 13.40 15.62
C THR A 68 -4.64 14.57 15.18
N VAL A 69 -4.89 15.18 14.01
CA VAL A 69 -4.19 16.39 13.55
C VAL A 69 -4.40 17.56 14.51
N ILE A 70 -5.53 17.62 15.21
CA ILE A 70 -5.86 18.67 16.17
C ILE A 70 -4.85 18.71 17.33
N ASP A 71 -4.43 17.54 17.82
CA ASP A 71 -3.44 17.45 18.90
C ASP A 71 -2.05 17.89 18.41
N SER A 72 -1.69 17.56 17.17
CA SER A 72 -0.45 18.04 16.55
C SER A 72 -0.45 19.56 16.35
N ILE A 73 -1.59 20.16 16.02
CA ILE A 73 -1.77 21.59 15.91
C ILE A 73 -1.60 22.27 17.28
N LYS A 74 -2.21 21.73 18.33
CA LYS A 74 -2.07 22.25 19.70
C LYS A 74 -0.62 22.19 20.16
N ASP A 75 0.08 21.08 19.90
CA ASP A 75 1.51 20.96 20.20
C ASP A 75 2.34 21.98 19.42
N TYR A 76 2.06 22.16 18.12
CA TYR A 76 2.74 23.16 17.30
C TYR A 76 2.58 24.57 17.86
N ILE A 77 1.35 25.00 18.18
CA ILE A 77 1.05 26.35 18.71
C ILE A 77 1.75 26.57 20.05
N LYS A 78 1.81 25.57 20.91
CA LYS A 78 2.53 25.66 22.19
C LYS A 78 4.00 26.07 22.00
N HIS A 79 4.63 25.60 20.91
CA HIS A 79 6.02 25.93 20.57
C HIS A 79 6.16 27.18 19.68
N HIS A 80 5.05 27.67 19.09
CA HIS A 80 5.00 28.81 18.18
C HIS A 80 3.86 29.78 18.57
N PRO A 81 3.93 30.43 19.76
CA PRO A 81 2.79 31.19 20.31
C PRO A 81 2.41 32.43 19.49
N ILE A 82 3.30 32.93 18.64
CA ILE A 82 3.01 34.05 17.71
C ILE A 82 2.31 33.64 16.41
N CYS A 83 2.05 32.36 16.22
CA CYS A 83 1.34 31.86 15.04
C CYS A 83 -0.16 32.20 15.15
N GLU A 84 -0.65 33.08 14.27
CA GLU A 84 -2.05 33.51 14.30
C GLU A 84 -2.98 32.70 13.40
N TYR A 85 -2.46 32.09 12.32
CA TYR A 85 -3.24 31.38 11.33
C TYR A 85 -2.59 30.05 10.97
N ILE A 86 -3.42 29.06 10.69
CA ILE A 86 -3.03 27.70 10.28
C ILE A 86 -3.89 27.25 9.12
N VAL A 87 -3.30 26.46 8.22
CA VAL A 87 -4.04 25.72 7.18
C VAL A 87 -4.03 24.24 7.51
N ILE A 88 -5.19 23.60 7.36
CA ILE A 88 -5.33 22.12 7.37
C ILE A 88 -5.76 21.67 5.97
N THR A 89 -5.18 20.58 5.48
CA THR A 89 -5.55 20.02 4.19
C THR A 89 -5.39 18.52 4.15
N ASP A 90 -6.25 17.86 3.35
CA ASP A 90 -6.06 16.47 2.93
C ASP A 90 -4.89 16.37 1.93
N PRO A 91 -4.31 15.18 1.71
CA PRO A 91 -3.12 15.00 0.88
C PRO A 91 -3.43 15.12 -0.62
N ASP A 92 -4.70 15.14 -1.00
CA ASP A 92 -5.21 15.09 -2.38
C ASP A 92 -5.87 16.39 -2.85
N ILE A 93 -5.60 17.50 -2.16
CA ILE A 93 -6.07 18.83 -2.55
C ILE A 93 -4.95 19.56 -3.30
N GLU A 94 -5.18 19.83 -4.58
CA GLU A 94 -4.24 20.56 -5.43
C GLU A 94 -4.70 21.99 -5.69
N LEU A 95 -3.81 22.95 -5.49
CA LEU A 95 -3.99 24.32 -5.97
C LEU A 95 -3.56 24.36 -7.43
N PHE A 96 -4.51 24.51 -8.35
CA PHE A 96 -4.24 24.55 -9.79
C PHE A 96 -4.81 25.83 -10.43
N ASN A 97 -3.93 26.63 -11.03
CA ASN A 97 -4.29 27.94 -11.61
C ASN A 97 -5.03 28.85 -10.62
N VAL A 98 -4.48 28.96 -9.41
CA VAL A 98 -4.98 29.89 -8.39
C VAL A 98 -4.13 31.14 -8.33
N ASN A 99 -4.71 32.25 -7.91
CA ASN A 99 -3.94 33.45 -7.62
C ASN A 99 -3.00 33.22 -6.42
N SER A 100 -1.78 33.70 -6.52
CA SER A 100 -0.71 33.39 -5.55
C SER A 100 -0.91 34.05 -4.18
N ASP A 101 -1.80 35.02 -4.07
CA ASP A 101 -2.17 35.69 -2.82
C ASP A 101 -3.34 35.01 -2.07
N ILE A 102 -3.58 33.72 -2.36
CA ILE A 102 -4.69 32.94 -1.77
C ILE A 102 -4.70 32.99 -0.23
N ILE A 103 -3.55 32.90 0.43
CA ILE A 103 -3.47 32.98 1.90
C ILE A 103 -3.85 34.36 2.41
N GLU A 104 -3.36 35.42 1.76
CA GLU A 104 -3.70 36.79 2.10
C GLU A 104 -5.21 37.05 1.93
N PHE A 105 -5.79 36.56 0.83
CA PHE A 105 -7.22 36.66 0.59
C PHE A 105 -8.04 35.88 1.64
N TYR A 106 -7.60 34.70 2.04
CA TYR A 106 -8.28 33.93 3.08
C TYR A 106 -8.23 34.60 4.45
N ILE A 107 -7.09 35.17 4.83
CA ILE A 107 -6.96 35.96 6.06
C ILE A 107 -7.88 37.19 6.02
N PHE A 108 -7.92 37.90 4.90
CA PHE A 108 -8.84 39.03 4.71
C PHE A 108 -10.28 38.61 4.90
N LEU A 109 -10.72 37.52 4.27
CA LEU A 109 -12.09 37.02 4.38
C LEU A 109 -12.43 36.57 5.79
N LEU A 110 -11.56 35.86 6.46
CA LEU A 110 -11.75 35.35 7.81
C LEU A 110 -12.00 36.50 8.79
N ASN A 111 -11.19 37.59 8.69
CA ASN A 111 -11.31 38.73 9.54
C ASN A 111 -12.50 39.65 9.16
N LYS A 112 -12.72 39.88 7.85
CA LYS A 112 -13.77 40.79 7.37
C LYS A 112 -15.18 40.25 7.60
N LEU A 113 -15.36 38.93 7.44
CA LEU A 113 -16.67 38.28 7.57
C LEU A 113 -16.88 37.63 8.95
N ASN A 114 -15.86 37.68 9.83
CA ASN A 114 -15.90 37.09 11.16
C ASN A 114 -16.38 35.61 11.14
N VAL A 115 -15.81 34.83 10.25
CA VAL A 115 -16.09 33.39 10.10
C VAL A 115 -15.03 32.53 10.79
N GLN A 116 -15.34 31.28 11.09
CA GLN A 116 -14.43 30.35 11.77
C GLN A 116 -13.33 29.83 10.85
N SER A 117 -13.66 29.60 9.56
CA SER A 117 -12.69 29.16 8.58
C SER A 117 -13.04 29.57 7.16
N VAL A 118 -12.02 29.57 6.30
CA VAL A 118 -12.12 29.85 4.87
C VAL A 118 -11.42 28.73 4.11
N GLY A 119 -12.08 28.16 3.11
CA GLY A 119 -11.51 27.15 2.23
C GLY A 119 -11.94 27.31 0.77
N PRO A 120 -11.38 26.55 -0.17
CA PRO A 120 -11.77 26.63 -1.56
C PRO A 120 -13.07 25.86 -1.86
N MET A 121 -13.81 26.29 -2.87
CA MET A 121 -14.71 25.41 -3.60
C MET A 121 -13.87 24.43 -4.41
N LEU A 122 -14.32 23.18 -4.43
CA LEU A 122 -13.70 22.17 -5.27
C LEU A 122 -14.29 22.23 -6.69
N LYS A 123 -13.42 22.24 -7.69
CA LYS A 123 -13.81 22.25 -9.11
C LYS A 123 -14.51 20.94 -9.47
N ILE A 124 -15.70 21.03 -10.03
CA ILE A 124 -16.48 19.87 -10.48
C ILE A 124 -16.76 19.88 -11.99
N ASP A 125 -16.48 20.99 -12.65
CA ASP A 125 -16.73 21.23 -14.08
C ASP A 125 -15.71 20.55 -14.98
N ASN A 126 -14.49 20.33 -14.50
CA ASN A 126 -13.38 19.73 -15.22
C ASN A 126 -13.05 18.29 -14.82
N ILE A 127 -13.92 17.61 -14.05
CA ILE A 127 -13.74 16.20 -13.71
C ILE A 127 -13.71 15.36 -14.99
N PRO A 128 -12.65 14.53 -15.22
CA PRO A 128 -12.51 13.78 -16.45
C PRO A 128 -13.63 12.76 -16.67
N ASN A 129 -13.97 12.50 -17.94
CA ASN A 129 -14.98 11.51 -18.30
C ASN A 129 -14.60 10.06 -17.96
N PHE A 130 -13.30 9.78 -17.83
CA PHE A 130 -12.82 8.46 -17.43
C PHE A 130 -13.00 8.18 -15.93
N TYR A 131 -13.25 9.20 -15.09
CA TYR A 131 -13.48 8.97 -13.67
C TYR A 131 -14.87 8.33 -13.44
N PRO A 132 -14.93 7.12 -12.87
CA PRO A 132 -16.19 6.35 -12.82
C PRO A 132 -17.30 6.99 -11.99
N ASN A 133 -16.94 7.78 -10.97
CA ASN A 133 -17.88 8.40 -10.05
C ASN A 133 -18.19 9.86 -10.39
N LYS A 134 -17.79 10.35 -11.59
CA LYS A 134 -17.98 11.74 -12.02
C LYS A 134 -19.37 12.29 -11.74
N ASN A 135 -20.40 11.62 -12.26
CA ASN A 135 -21.79 12.10 -12.14
C ASN A 135 -22.26 12.13 -10.68
N GLN A 136 -21.81 11.20 -9.85
CA GLN A 136 -22.13 11.14 -8.44
C GLN A 136 -21.49 12.31 -7.67
N VAL A 137 -20.22 12.60 -7.95
CA VAL A 137 -19.50 13.72 -7.34
C VAL A 137 -20.16 15.04 -7.73
N ILE A 138 -20.41 15.26 -9.03
CA ILE A 138 -21.06 16.48 -9.52
C ILE A 138 -22.42 16.65 -8.82
N LYS A 139 -23.29 15.64 -8.83
CA LYS A 139 -24.60 15.70 -8.18
C LYS A 139 -24.51 16.01 -6.70
N GLY A 140 -23.60 15.32 -5.99
CA GLY A 140 -23.42 15.49 -4.54
C GLY A 140 -22.94 16.91 -4.20
N HIS A 141 -21.89 17.39 -4.86
CA HIS A 141 -21.32 18.71 -4.62
C HIS A 141 -22.27 19.85 -5.06
N THR A 142 -22.98 19.67 -6.17
CA THR A 142 -24.02 20.65 -6.59
C THR A 142 -25.04 20.79 -5.50
N ASN A 143 -25.62 19.70 -4.99
CA ASN A 143 -26.64 19.76 -3.95
C ASN A 143 -26.11 20.32 -2.62
N GLN A 144 -24.87 20.01 -2.25
CA GLN A 144 -24.31 20.38 -0.94
C GLN A 144 -23.77 21.82 -0.91
N PHE A 145 -23.16 22.29 -2.00
CA PHE A 145 -22.43 23.55 -2.03
C PHE A 145 -22.82 24.46 -3.18
N TRP A 146 -22.81 23.99 -4.43
CA TRP A 146 -22.95 24.83 -5.62
C TRP A 146 -24.37 25.36 -5.88
N SER A 147 -25.39 24.80 -5.23
CA SER A 147 -26.78 25.31 -5.28
C SER A 147 -27.02 26.48 -4.31
N LYS A 148 -26.05 26.83 -3.48
CA LYS A 148 -26.20 27.91 -2.50
C LYS A 148 -25.96 29.28 -3.14
N PRO A 149 -26.52 30.37 -2.56
CA PRO A 149 -26.33 31.73 -3.08
C PRO A 149 -24.87 32.14 -3.13
N VAL A 150 -24.44 32.65 -4.27
CA VAL A 150 -23.11 33.22 -4.47
C VAL A 150 -23.11 34.67 -3.97
N LYS A 151 -22.13 35.04 -3.14
CA LYS A 151 -21.89 36.39 -2.65
C LYS A 151 -20.61 36.93 -3.25
N SER A 152 -20.47 38.26 -3.25
CA SER A 152 -19.28 38.94 -3.76
C SER A 152 -18.65 39.86 -2.70
N ILE A 153 -17.34 40.03 -2.78
CA ILE A 153 -16.58 40.88 -1.88
C ILE A 153 -15.46 41.56 -2.62
N LEU A 154 -15.22 42.83 -2.33
CA LEU A 154 -14.11 43.61 -2.91
C LEU A 154 -12.81 43.33 -2.15
N PHE A 155 -11.79 42.88 -2.88
CA PHE A 155 -10.42 42.70 -2.38
C PHE A 155 -9.43 43.23 -3.41
N LYS A 156 -8.51 44.11 -3.00
CA LYS A 156 -7.52 44.72 -3.90
C LYS A 156 -8.13 45.27 -5.21
N ASN A 157 -9.24 46.01 -5.08
CA ASN A 157 -9.99 46.62 -6.20
C ASN A 157 -10.62 45.62 -7.21
N THR A 158 -10.75 44.34 -6.84
CA THR A 158 -11.39 43.32 -7.67
C THR A 158 -12.48 42.62 -6.86
N ASN A 159 -13.63 42.38 -7.48
CA ASN A 159 -14.70 41.63 -6.86
C ASN A 159 -14.49 40.12 -7.03
N TYR A 160 -14.43 39.43 -5.90
CA TYR A 160 -14.30 37.98 -5.84
C TYR A 160 -15.55 37.33 -5.27
N GLN A 161 -15.80 36.08 -5.65
CA GLN A 161 -17.01 35.35 -5.25
C GLN A 161 -16.73 34.34 -4.16
N TYR A 162 -17.72 34.14 -3.27
CA TYR A 162 -17.70 33.13 -2.23
C TYR A 162 -19.11 32.61 -1.93
N ILE A 163 -19.16 31.48 -1.23
CA ILE A 163 -20.42 30.83 -0.79
C ILE A 163 -20.31 30.56 0.72
N GLU A 164 -21.35 30.90 1.46
CA GLU A 164 -21.48 30.55 2.88
C GLU A 164 -21.88 29.07 3.01
N CYS A 165 -20.93 28.24 3.39
CA CYS A 165 -21.15 26.82 3.59
C CYS A 165 -20.03 26.23 4.46
N SER A 166 -20.30 25.04 5.02
CA SER A 166 -19.33 24.34 5.84
C SER A 166 -18.04 24.04 5.08
N THR A 167 -16.92 24.11 5.78
CA THR A 167 -15.62 23.62 5.33
C THR A 167 -15.22 22.38 6.12
N ASP A 168 -14.36 21.58 5.53
CA ASP A 168 -13.76 20.39 6.10
C ASP A 168 -12.24 20.46 5.96
N THR A 169 -11.53 19.34 5.84
CA THR A 169 -10.07 19.28 5.68
C THR A 169 -9.57 19.63 4.25
N THR A 170 -10.37 20.34 3.45
CA THR A 170 -10.02 20.71 2.07
C THR A 170 -9.34 22.06 1.97
N PHE A 171 -8.05 22.14 2.34
CA PHE A 171 -7.23 23.37 2.32
C PHE A 171 -7.88 24.56 3.03
N GLN A 172 -8.31 24.36 4.28
CA GLN A 172 -8.97 25.41 5.05
C GLN A 172 -8.01 26.18 5.94
N LEU A 173 -8.15 27.51 5.96
CA LEU A 173 -7.45 28.41 6.86
C LEU A 173 -8.36 28.80 8.03
N PHE A 174 -7.82 28.81 9.24
CA PHE A 174 -8.47 29.26 10.46
C PHE A 174 -7.51 30.00 11.38
N SER A 175 -8.06 30.77 12.34
CA SER A 175 -7.27 31.44 13.37
C SER A 175 -6.92 30.48 14.52
N THR A 176 -5.69 30.55 15.02
CA THR A 176 -5.25 29.77 16.19
C THR A 176 -6.01 30.09 17.47
N LYS A 177 -6.70 31.25 17.53
CA LYS A 177 -7.59 31.59 18.64
C LYS A 177 -8.85 30.70 18.70
N ASN A 178 -9.23 30.10 17.58
CA ASN A 178 -10.43 29.28 17.43
C ASN A 178 -10.08 27.90 16.84
N ILE A 179 -9.24 27.13 17.53
CA ILE A 179 -8.85 25.79 17.10
C ILE A 179 -10.12 24.89 17.07
N PRO A 180 -10.33 24.13 16.00
CA PRO A 180 -11.47 23.24 15.89
C PRO A 180 -11.45 22.15 16.97
N LYS A 181 -12.61 21.78 17.45
CA LYS A 181 -12.80 20.55 18.22
C LYS A 181 -13.16 19.37 17.30
N GLU A 182 -13.86 19.66 16.23
CA GLU A 182 -14.36 18.68 15.25
C GLU A 182 -14.47 19.30 13.86
N PHE A 183 -14.47 18.47 12.83
CA PHE A 183 -14.79 18.85 11.45
C PHE A 183 -16.17 18.28 11.06
N PRO A 184 -16.97 18.92 10.18
CA PRO A 184 -16.73 20.20 9.49
C PRO A 184 -17.14 21.44 10.31
N TYR A 185 -16.56 22.60 9.95
CA TYR A 185 -16.97 23.90 10.51
C TYR A 185 -18.28 24.40 9.89
N LYS A 186 -19.19 24.89 10.71
CA LYS A 186 -20.49 25.38 10.26
C LYS A 186 -20.50 26.85 9.84
N ASN A 187 -19.86 27.72 10.63
CA ASN A 187 -19.73 29.15 10.31
C ASN A 187 -18.48 29.38 9.45
N SER A 188 -18.59 29.08 8.15
CA SER A 188 -17.45 29.05 7.24
C SER A 188 -17.88 29.48 5.83
N ILE A 189 -16.89 29.78 5.02
CA ILE A 189 -17.09 30.12 3.61
C ILE A 189 -16.15 29.34 2.70
N ARG A 190 -16.57 29.16 1.46
CA ARG A 190 -15.76 28.62 0.39
C ARG A 190 -15.63 29.64 -0.74
N THR A 191 -14.41 29.83 -1.23
CA THR A 191 -14.08 30.77 -2.31
C THR A 191 -14.19 30.11 -3.67
N LEU A 192 -14.69 30.84 -4.69
CA LEU A 192 -14.76 30.39 -6.07
C LEU A 192 -13.47 30.74 -6.83
N ALA A 193 -13.44 30.42 -8.13
CA ALA A 193 -12.32 30.80 -8.99
C ALA A 193 -12.06 32.33 -8.92
N PRO A 194 -10.80 32.78 -8.88
CA PRO A 194 -9.57 32.04 -9.08
C PRO A 194 -8.98 31.38 -7.81
N TYR A 195 -9.71 31.31 -6.71
CA TYR A 195 -9.28 30.75 -5.43
C TYR A 195 -9.99 29.42 -5.12
N SER A 196 -10.22 28.58 -6.13
CA SER A 196 -10.78 27.22 -6.02
C SER A 196 -9.67 26.15 -6.13
N ALA A 197 -9.93 24.94 -5.66
CA ALA A 197 -8.96 23.83 -5.69
C ALA A 197 -9.50 22.63 -6.48
N GLN A 198 -8.61 21.67 -6.74
CA GLN A 198 -8.96 20.36 -7.31
C GLN A 198 -8.81 19.29 -6.23
N HIS A 199 -9.70 18.30 -6.24
CA HIS A 199 -9.60 17.11 -5.42
C HIS A 199 -9.04 15.98 -6.28
N LEU A 200 -7.78 15.63 -6.12
CA LEU A 200 -7.05 14.73 -7.04
C LEU A 200 -7.65 13.33 -7.13
N ASP A 201 -8.33 12.85 -6.10
CA ASP A 201 -9.05 11.57 -6.15
C ASP A 201 -10.17 11.54 -7.21
N TRP A 202 -10.67 12.70 -7.66
CA TRP A 202 -11.65 12.77 -8.74
C TRP A 202 -11.04 12.75 -10.14
N TYR A 203 -9.72 12.70 -10.20
CA TYR A 203 -8.95 12.64 -11.46
C TYR A 203 -8.24 11.30 -11.62
N ILE A 204 -8.58 10.31 -10.78
CA ILE A 204 -8.03 8.96 -10.89
C ILE A 204 -8.46 8.34 -12.21
N ASN A 205 -7.46 7.96 -13.02
CA ASN A 205 -7.68 7.20 -14.24
C ASN A 205 -7.64 5.69 -13.90
N PRO A 206 -8.78 4.97 -14.01
CA PRO A 206 -8.81 3.54 -13.74
C PRO A 206 -7.88 2.72 -14.63
N ASN A 207 -7.48 3.30 -15.75
CA ASN A 207 -6.59 2.65 -16.70
C ASN A 207 -5.10 2.97 -16.46
N ASP A 208 -4.79 3.84 -15.51
CA ASP A 208 -3.43 4.33 -15.24
C ASP A 208 -3.29 4.67 -13.75
N LEU A 209 -3.37 3.64 -12.91
CA LEU A 209 -3.25 3.78 -11.46
C LEU A 209 -1.79 3.81 -11.03
N TYR A 210 -1.45 4.77 -10.19
CA TYR A 210 -0.20 4.68 -9.43
C TYR A 210 -0.23 3.50 -8.44
N PRO A 211 0.90 2.88 -8.12
CA PRO A 211 0.95 1.82 -7.11
C PRO A 211 0.35 2.21 -5.76
N SER A 212 0.56 3.45 -5.29
CA SER A 212 -0.05 3.93 -4.04
C SER A 212 -1.57 4.05 -4.12
N GLN A 213 -2.11 4.41 -5.28
CA GLN A 213 -3.55 4.44 -5.51
C GLN A 213 -4.15 3.04 -5.46
N LEU A 214 -3.49 2.07 -6.12
CA LEU A 214 -3.92 0.67 -6.06
C LEU A 214 -3.90 0.15 -4.61
N PHE A 215 -2.84 0.44 -3.86
CA PHE A 215 -2.74 0.09 -2.45
C PHE A 215 -3.88 0.73 -1.64
N TYR A 216 -4.06 2.05 -1.79
CA TYR A 216 -5.08 2.82 -1.09
C TYR A 216 -6.49 2.31 -1.38
N LEU A 217 -6.84 2.12 -2.65
CA LEU A 217 -8.16 1.64 -3.07
C LEU A 217 -8.50 0.24 -2.53
N ASN A 218 -7.51 -0.63 -2.39
CA ASN A 218 -7.71 -1.99 -1.88
C ASN A 218 -7.77 -2.07 -0.34
N ASN A 219 -7.03 -1.21 0.36
CA ASN A 219 -6.80 -1.38 1.80
C ASN A 219 -7.48 -0.33 2.68
N THR A 220 -8.04 0.74 2.11
CA THR A 220 -8.68 1.78 2.91
C THR A 220 -10.12 1.42 3.25
N THR A 221 -10.44 1.41 4.55
CA THR A 221 -11.79 1.12 5.06
C THR A 221 -12.61 2.39 5.31
N LYS A 222 -11.95 3.54 5.50
CA LYS A 222 -12.55 4.85 5.75
C LYS A 222 -12.20 5.82 4.62
N ILE A 223 -12.76 5.60 3.44
CA ILE A 223 -12.55 6.49 2.31
C ILE A 223 -13.61 7.60 2.33
N SER A 224 -13.30 8.70 1.64
CA SER A 224 -14.25 9.78 1.39
C SER A 224 -15.60 9.20 0.94
N HIS A 225 -16.67 9.80 1.39
CA HIS A 225 -18.05 9.37 1.12
C HIS A 225 -18.42 9.27 -0.38
N TRP A 226 -17.54 9.67 -1.28
CA TRP A 226 -17.70 9.52 -2.74
C TRP A 226 -17.31 8.12 -3.22
N ASN A 227 -16.43 7.44 -2.53
CA ASN A 227 -15.95 6.10 -2.90
C ASN A 227 -16.65 4.97 -2.11
N ASN A 228 -17.24 5.28 -0.94
CA ASN A 228 -17.97 4.32 -0.11
C ASN A 228 -19.37 4.83 0.23
N LYS A 229 -20.40 4.37 -0.47
CA LYS A 229 -21.78 4.59 -0.06
C LYS A 229 -22.26 3.51 0.90
N LYS A 230 -22.78 3.92 2.05
CA LYS A 230 -23.64 3.09 2.87
C LYS A 230 -25.05 3.14 2.26
N TRP A 231 -25.45 2.07 1.58
CA TRP A 231 -26.80 1.90 1.06
C TRP A 231 -27.44 0.71 1.79
N ASN A 232 -28.58 0.92 2.42
CA ASN A 232 -29.30 -0.11 3.20
C ASN A 232 -28.40 -0.88 4.20
N GLY A 233 -27.51 -0.20 4.90
CA GLY A 233 -26.64 -0.80 5.91
C GLY A 233 -25.43 -1.55 5.39
N LYS A 234 -25.26 -1.69 4.07
CA LYS A 234 -24.08 -2.29 3.43
C LYS A 234 -23.19 -1.23 2.80
N TYR A 235 -21.87 -1.36 3.00
CA TYR A 235 -20.89 -0.56 2.26
C TYR A 235 -20.70 -1.16 0.87
N TYR A 236 -20.97 -0.38 -0.17
CA TYR A 236 -20.59 -0.71 -1.54
C TYR A 236 -19.22 -0.10 -1.81
N ASN A 237 -18.23 -0.94 -2.04
CA ASN A 237 -16.90 -0.49 -2.43
C ASN A 237 -16.94 -0.09 -3.92
N ASN A 238 -17.12 1.19 -4.22
CA ASN A 238 -17.07 1.72 -5.58
C ASN A 238 -15.66 1.60 -6.20
N ASN A 239 -14.63 1.32 -5.40
CA ASN A 239 -13.26 1.09 -5.86
C ASN A 239 -13.15 -0.17 -6.72
N ILE A 240 -14.05 -1.15 -6.55
CA ILE A 240 -14.09 -2.36 -7.39
C ILE A 240 -14.19 -1.99 -8.88
N ASN A 241 -14.96 -0.98 -9.24
CA ASN A 241 -15.10 -0.56 -10.64
C ASN A 241 -13.80 0.06 -11.19
N ILE A 242 -13.05 0.77 -10.35
CA ILE A 242 -11.75 1.34 -10.73
C ILE A 242 -10.74 0.21 -10.91
N ILE A 243 -10.66 -0.71 -9.94
CA ILE A 243 -9.74 -1.85 -9.96
C ILE A 243 -10.05 -2.79 -11.14
N ASN A 244 -11.32 -3.10 -11.39
CA ASN A 244 -11.74 -3.96 -12.50
C ASN A 244 -11.41 -3.39 -13.88
N ASN A 245 -11.31 -2.08 -14.03
CA ASN A 245 -10.87 -1.46 -15.28
C ASN A 245 -9.34 -1.49 -15.44
N PHE A 246 -8.60 -1.46 -14.34
CA PHE A 246 -7.14 -1.53 -14.36
C PHE A 246 -6.63 -2.94 -14.69
N PHE A 247 -7.31 -3.98 -14.21
CA PHE A 247 -6.95 -5.37 -14.48
C PHE A 247 -7.87 -6.00 -15.51
N ILE A 248 -7.29 -6.71 -16.46
CA ILE A 248 -8.03 -7.47 -17.47
C ILE A 248 -7.96 -8.96 -17.19
N ASN A 249 -9.11 -9.60 -17.27
CA ASN A 249 -9.22 -11.06 -17.16
C ASN A 249 -8.92 -11.74 -18.49
N LYS A 250 -7.72 -11.51 -19.02
CA LYS A 250 -7.25 -12.12 -20.26
C LYS A 250 -6.90 -13.59 -20.10
N TYR A 251 -6.38 -13.95 -18.92
CA TYR A 251 -5.91 -15.29 -18.62
C TYR A 251 -6.85 -15.97 -17.62
N LYS A 252 -7.40 -17.11 -18.01
CA LYS A 252 -8.37 -17.86 -17.19
C LYS A 252 -7.70 -18.97 -16.39
N TYR A 253 -6.56 -19.47 -16.88
CA TYR A 253 -5.89 -20.63 -16.34
C TYR A 253 -4.65 -20.20 -15.54
N ILE A 254 -4.52 -20.80 -14.36
CA ILE A 254 -3.34 -20.70 -13.53
C ILE A 254 -2.86 -22.09 -13.15
N TYR A 255 -1.55 -22.23 -12.96
CA TYR A 255 -0.96 -23.42 -12.37
C TYR A 255 -0.42 -23.07 -10.97
N TYR A 256 -0.75 -23.90 -10.00
CA TYR A 256 -0.23 -23.84 -8.64
C TYR A 256 -0.17 -25.26 -8.05
N TYR A 257 0.66 -25.49 -7.04
CA TYR A 257 0.78 -26.81 -6.43
C TYR A 257 -0.39 -27.05 -5.47
N ASN A 258 -1.22 -28.05 -5.77
CA ASN A 258 -2.41 -28.39 -4.99
C ASN A 258 -2.38 -29.81 -4.39
N LYS A 259 -1.18 -30.42 -4.38
CA LYS A 259 -0.97 -31.80 -3.90
C LYS A 259 -0.22 -31.84 -2.56
N CYS A 260 -0.42 -30.83 -1.71
CA CYS A 260 0.16 -30.82 -0.38
C CYS A 260 -0.33 -32.04 0.42
N LYS A 261 0.60 -32.79 1.02
CA LYS A 261 0.28 -33.89 1.96
C LYS A 261 -0.05 -33.38 3.36
N CYS A 262 -0.63 -32.22 3.47
CA CYS A 262 -1.03 -31.59 4.72
C CYS A 262 -2.55 -31.70 4.93
N LYS A 263 -3.03 -31.37 6.13
CA LYS A 263 -4.45 -31.36 6.43
C LYS A 263 -5.18 -30.45 5.43
N ASN A 264 -6.22 -30.95 4.78
CA ASN A 264 -7.02 -30.27 3.75
C ASN A 264 -6.28 -29.97 2.42
N ASN A 265 -5.12 -30.57 2.15
CA ASN A 265 -4.31 -30.31 0.96
C ASN A 265 -4.02 -28.81 0.73
N TYR A 266 -3.92 -28.01 1.81
CA TYR A 266 -3.78 -26.57 1.73
C TYR A 266 -2.49 -26.10 2.41
N ASN A 267 -1.63 -25.41 1.65
CA ASN A 267 -0.49 -24.64 2.15
C ASN A 267 -0.61 -23.22 1.59
N PHE A 268 -0.70 -22.22 2.44
CA PHE A 268 -1.01 -20.85 2.06
C PHE A 268 -0.09 -20.30 0.95
N GLY A 269 1.19 -20.68 0.96
CA GLY A 269 2.16 -20.23 -0.03
C GLY A 269 1.84 -20.71 -1.46
N ASP A 270 1.35 -21.92 -1.59
CA ASP A 270 0.97 -22.50 -2.90
C ASP A 270 -0.30 -21.84 -3.46
N PHE A 271 -1.15 -21.29 -2.59
CA PHE A 271 -2.41 -20.65 -2.95
C PHE A 271 -2.31 -19.14 -3.20
N ILE A 272 -1.14 -18.54 -3.13
CA ILE A 272 -0.95 -17.08 -3.35
C ILE A 272 -1.39 -16.66 -4.75
N THR A 273 -1.01 -17.40 -5.79
CA THR A 273 -1.41 -17.08 -7.18
C THR A 273 -2.92 -17.10 -7.37
N PRO A 274 -3.66 -18.16 -6.99
CA PRO A 274 -5.12 -18.16 -7.07
C PRO A 274 -5.78 -17.11 -6.17
N TYR A 275 -5.20 -16.79 -5.01
CA TYR A 275 -5.71 -15.76 -4.12
C TYR A 275 -5.65 -14.37 -4.75
N ILE A 276 -4.50 -14.00 -5.34
CA ILE A 276 -4.37 -12.72 -6.06
C ILE A 276 -5.37 -12.67 -7.22
N TYR A 277 -5.49 -13.74 -8.00
CA TYR A 277 -6.48 -13.82 -9.08
C TYR A 277 -7.91 -13.61 -8.58
N LYS A 278 -8.28 -14.27 -7.47
CA LYS A 278 -9.62 -14.15 -6.87
C LYS A 278 -9.92 -12.73 -6.42
N ILE A 279 -8.97 -12.05 -5.81
CA ILE A 279 -9.15 -10.64 -5.40
C ILE A 279 -9.32 -9.74 -6.62
N LEU A 280 -8.48 -9.93 -7.66
CA LEU A 280 -8.53 -9.09 -8.85
C LEU A 280 -9.84 -9.23 -9.63
N PHE A 281 -10.42 -10.41 -9.68
CA PHE A 281 -11.55 -10.71 -10.58
C PHE A 281 -12.83 -11.17 -9.89
N LEU A 282 -12.83 -11.25 -8.55
CA LEU A 282 -13.97 -11.69 -7.71
C LEU A 282 -14.50 -13.08 -8.12
N LYS A 283 -13.64 -13.88 -8.72
CA LYS A 283 -13.94 -15.26 -9.15
C LYS A 283 -12.71 -16.15 -9.03
N ASP A 284 -12.94 -17.43 -8.90
CA ASP A 284 -11.85 -18.40 -8.86
C ASP A 284 -11.23 -18.59 -10.25
N ALA A 285 -9.92 -18.76 -10.30
CA ALA A 285 -9.21 -19.14 -11.50
C ALA A 285 -9.45 -20.63 -11.80
N ILE A 286 -9.30 -21.01 -13.05
CA ILE A 286 -9.33 -22.41 -13.45
C ILE A 286 -7.93 -23.01 -13.27
N LEU A 287 -7.82 -24.04 -12.42
CA LEU A 287 -6.57 -24.76 -12.23
C LEU A 287 -6.24 -25.57 -13.49
N ASP A 288 -5.06 -25.39 -14.04
CA ASP A 288 -4.48 -26.29 -15.03
C ASP A 288 -3.65 -27.38 -14.34
N ILE A 289 -4.24 -28.54 -14.15
CA ILE A 289 -3.65 -29.68 -13.42
C ILE A 289 -2.36 -30.21 -14.07
N ASN A 290 -2.18 -30.00 -15.36
CA ASN A 290 -1.09 -30.59 -16.15
C ASN A 290 -0.08 -29.56 -16.67
N GLY A 291 -0.12 -28.34 -16.15
CA GLY A 291 0.83 -27.27 -16.54
C GLY A 291 0.74 -26.88 -18.02
N GLY A 292 -0.40 -27.13 -18.70
CA GLY A 292 -0.64 -26.72 -20.09
C GLY A 292 -1.01 -27.83 -21.06
N SER A 293 -1.82 -28.77 -20.63
CA SER A 293 -2.51 -29.71 -21.56
C SER A 293 -3.49 -29.00 -22.49
N LYS A 294 -3.81 -27.74 -22.24
CA LYS A 294 -4.74 -26.91 -23.01
C LYS A 294 -3.99 -25.95 -23.95
N LYS A 295 -4.63 -25.61 -25.06
CA LYS A 295 -4.11 -24.66 -26.05
C LYS A 295 -4.10 -23.21 -25.55
N GLU A 296 -4.52 -22.95 -24.32
CA GLU A 296 -4.63 -21.61 -23.74
C GLU A 296 -3.43 -21.26 -22.83
N ASP A 297 -3.16 -20.00 -22.70
CA ASP A 297 -2.08 -19.49 -21.86
C ASP A 297 -2.34 -19.75 -20.38
N VAL A 298 -1.31 -20.18 -19.65
CA VAL A 298 -1.35 -20.53 -18.23
C VAL A 298 -0.37 -19.66 -17.45
N ILE A 299 -0.85 -18.98 -16.40
CA ILE A 299 0.01 -18.20 -15.51
C ILE A 299 0.61 -19.11 -14.44
N ILE A 300 1.93 -19.04 -14.26
CA ILE A 300 2.67 -19.68 -13.16
C ILE A 300 3.29 -18.56 -12.31
N GLY A 301 2.80 -18.43 -11.08
CA GLY A 301 3.17 -17.34 -10.17
C GLY A 301 4.02 -17.81 -9.00
N ALA A 302 3.53 -17.67 -7.75
CA ALA A 302 4.26 -18.03 -6.53
C ALA A 302 4.65 -19.51 -6.48
N GLY A 303 5.74 -19.80 -5.81
CA GLY A 303 6.20 -21.14 -5.49
C GLY A 303 7.46 -21.59 -6.23
N SER A 304 7.95 -22.78 -5.86
CA SER A 304 9.14 -23.39 -6.49
C SER A 304 8.67 -24.43 -7.53
N ILE A 305 7.88 -24.00 -8.50
CA ILE A 305 7.13 -24.85 -9.45
C ILE A 305 7.45 -24.56 -10.92
N LEU A 306 8.56 -23.84 -11.19
CA LEU A 306 8.97 -23.49 -12.55
C LEU A 306 9.19 -24.73 -13.44
N SER A 307 9.64 -25.85 -12.85
CA SER A 307 9.82 -27.13 -13.57
C SER A 307 8.54 -27.70 -14.19
N SER A 308 7.37 -27.24 -13.76
CA SER A 308 6.06 -27.64 -14.32
C SER A 308 5.64 -26.82 -15.54
N CYS A 309 6.46 -25.88 -16.01
CA CYS A 309 6.10 -25.04 -17.16
C CYS A 309 6.19 -25.78 -18.50
N ASN A 310 5.47 -25.25 -19.48
CA ASN A 310 5.46 -25.73 -20.87
C ASN A 310 5.33 -24.56 -21.86
N SER A 311 5.16 -24.87 -23.14
CA SER A 311 5.09 -23.88 -24.23
C SER A 311 3.92 -22.88 -24.15
N ASN A 312 2.95 -23.07 -23.27
CA ASN A 312 1.83 -22.14 -23.04
C ASN A 312 1.99 -21.35 -21.73
N SER A 313 3.04 -21.63 -20.96
CA SER A 313 3.23 -21.01 -19.65
C SER A 313 3.75 -19.58 -19.77
N ILE A 314 3.16 -18.69 -18.99
CA ILE A 314 3.62 -17.33 -18.74
C ILE A 314 4.13 -17.27 -17.30
N ILE A 315 5.41 -17.00 -17.13
CA ILE A 315 6.11 -17.05 -15.85
C ILE A 315 6.10 -15.68 -15.20
N TRP A 316 5.62 -15.60 -13.94
CA TRP A 316 5.54 -14.38 -13.17
C TRP A 316 5.90 -14.62 -11.69
N GLY A 317 7.19 -14.64 -11.39
CA GLY A 317 7.73 -14.67 -10.02
C GLY A 317 8.04 -16.07 -9.44
N THR A 318 7.70 -17.17 -10.12
CA THR A 318 8.08 -18.51 -9.68
C THR A 318 9.58 -18.79 -9.87
N GLY A 319 10.09 -19.84 -9.20
CA GLY A 319 11.49 -20.28 -9.36
C GLY A 319 11.65 -21.79 -9.37
N PHE A 320 12.88 -22.24 -9.53
CA PHE A 320 13.25 -23.63 -9.38
C PHE A 320 13.23 -24.07 -7.90
N MET A 321 13.07 -25.37 -7.68
CA MET A 321 13.15 -25.98 -6.36
C MET A 321 14.61 -26.28 -6.01
N PHE A 322 15.37 -26.94 -6.89
CA PHE A 322 16.72 -27.46 -6.63
C PHE A 322 17.82 -26.78 -7.45
N GLY A 323 17.50 -26.14 -8.57
CA GLY A 323 18.47 -25.48 -9.45
C GLY A 323 19.16 -26.38 -10.47
N ASN A 324 18.84 -27.66 -10.52
CA ASN A 324 19.36 -28.62 -11.51
C ASN A 324 18.26 -29.18 -12.44
N GLU A 325 17.03 -28.70 -12.28
CA GLU A 325 15.89 -29.15 -13.06
C GLU A 325 16.05 -28.81 -14.54
N LYS A 326 15.45 -29.65 -15.37
CA LYS A 326 15.19 -29.40 -16.79
C LYS A 326 13.75 -28.92 -16.95
N ILE A 327 13.52 -28.04 -17.93
CA ILE A 327 12.19 -27.53 -18.21
C ILE A 327 11.93 -27.47 -19.72
N ASN A 328 10.67 -27.48 -20.09
CA ASN A 328 10.24 -27.06 -21.42
C ASN A 328 10.30 -25.52 -21.51
N LYS A 329 10.67 -24.99 -22.67
CA LYS A 329 10.71 -23.55 -22.89
C LYS A 329 9.32 -22.94 -22.68
N PRO A 330 9.12 -22.02 -21.75
CA PRO A 330 7.83 -21.35 -21.55
C PRO A 330 7.53 -20.38 -22.71
N LYS A 331 6.26 -20.03 -22.89
CA LYS A 331 5.82 -19.04 -23.87
C LYS A 331 6.42 -17.66 -23.60
N LYS A 332 6.43 -17.25 -22.32
CA LYS A 332 6.94 -15.94 -21.90
C LYS A 332 7.43 -15.98 -20.46
N ILE A 333 8.53 -15.29 -20.20
CA ILE A 333 9.02 -15.02 -18.85
C ILE A 333 8.91 -13.52 -18.60
N LEU A 334 8.11 -13.13 -17.61
CA LEU A 334 7.96 -11.75 -17.16
C LEU A 334 8.94 -11.45 -16.03
N SER A 335 9.02 -12.36 -15.05
CA SER A 335 9.98 -12.35 -13.95
C SER A 335 10.16 -13.75 -13.39
N VAL A 336 11.23 -13.93 -12.63
CA VAL A 336 11.49 -15.13 -11.84
C VAL A 336 11.75 -14.76 -10.39
N ARG A 337 11.68 -15.74 -9.47
CA ARG A 337 11.87 -15.49 -8.05
C ARG A 337 13.20 -14.81 -7.74
N GLY A 338 14.29 -15.24 -8.37
CA GLY A 338 15.60 -14.66 -8.09
C GLY A 338 16.68 -14.99 -9.13
N PRO A 339 17.92 -14.49 -8.89
CA PRO A 339 19.02 -14.59 -9.83
C PRO A 339 19.52 -16.02 -10.06
N LEU A 340 19.42 -16.93 -9.08
CA LEU A 340 19.83 -18.32 -9.27
C LEU A 340 18.92 -19.07 -10.24
N THR A 341 17.61 -18.81 -10.17
CA THR A 341 16.64 -19.30 -11.15
C THR A 341 16.93 -18.76 -12.55
N ARG A 342 17.24 -17.46 -12.68
CA ARG A 342 17.61 -16.87 -13.96
C ARG A 342 18.89 -17.49 -14.53
N ASN A 343 19.93 -17.63 -13.72
CA ASN A 343 21.19 -18.24 -14.15
C ASN A 343 20.94 -19.65 -14.70
N ARG A 344 20.13 -20.45 -14.00
CA ARG A 344 19.80 -21.78 -14.46
C ARG A 344 19.03 -21.78 -15.80
N LEU A 345 18.12 -20.83 -16.01
CA LEU A 345 17.43 -20.67 -17.29
C LEU A 345 18.40 -20.34 -18.43
N LEU A 346 19.35 -19.43 -18.19
CA LEU A 346 20.38 -19.07 -19.17
C LEU A 346 21.30 -20.27 -19.52
N GLU A 347 21.69 -21.08 -18.52
CA GLU A 347 22.42 -22.33 -18.74
C GLU A 347 21.66 -23.32 -19.63
N LEU A 348 20.33 -23.32 -19.55
CA LEU A 348 19.45 -24.13 -20.40
C LEU A 348 19.18 -23.48 -21.78
N GLY A 349 19.82 -22.36 -22.10
CA GLY A 349 19.63 -21.61 -23.35
C GLY A 349 18.30 -20.85 -23.43
N ILE A 350 17.62 -20.65 -22.29
CA ILE A 350 16.34 -19.94 -22.24
C ILE A 350 16.58 -18.49 -21.80
N GLN A 351 16.24 -17.53 -22.67
CA GLN A 351 16.33 -16.11 -22.35
C GLN A 351 15.38 -15.72 -21.21
N CYS A 352 15.90 -15.00 -20.23
CA CYS A 352 15.17 -14.56 -19.05
C CYS A 352 15.55 -13.11 -18.70
N PRO A 353 14.57 -12.19 -18.54
CA PRO A 353 14.86 -10.82 -18.13
C PRO A 353 15.42 -10.75 -16.71
N GLU A 354 16.08 -9.64 -16.36
CA GLU A 354 16.57 -9.36 -14.98
C GLU A 354 15.47 -8.82 -14.08
N ASN A 355 14.29 -9.39 -14.16
CA ASN A 355 13.16 -9.04 -13.33
C ASN A 355 13.01 -10.10 -12.24
N TYR A 356 13.23 -9.69 -10.97
CA TYR A 356 13.20 -10.60 -9.83
C TYR A 356 12.08 -10.26 -8.86
N GLY A 357 11.65 -11.28 -8.13
CA GLY A 357 10.73 -11.20 -7.00
C GLY A 357 9.62 -12.24 -7.07
N ASP A 358 9.37 -12.86 -5.92
CA ASP A 358 8.18 -13.70 -5.73
C ASP A 358 6.94 -12.81 -5.66
N ILE A 359 5.85 -13.22 -6.31
CA ILE A 359 4.61 -12.42 -6.31
C ILE A 359 3.96 -12.32 -4.91
N ALA A 360 4.35 -13.14 -3.96
CA ALA A 360 3.92 -12.96 -2.57
C ALA A 360 4.33 -11.60 -1.99
N LEU A 361 5.37 -10.97 -2.54
CA LEU A 361 5.80 -9.63 -2.13
C LEU A 361 4.78 -8.53 -2.42
N ILE A 362 3.84 -8.77 -3.34
CA ILE A 362 2.80 -7.78 -3.67
C ILE A 362 1.47 -8.01 -2.92
N LEU A 363 1.39 -9.01 -2.04
CA LEU A 363 0.19 -9.24 -1.21
C LEU A 363 -0.27 -7.98 -0.45
N PRO A 364 0.62 -7.14 0.10
CA PRO A 364 0.20 -5.91 0.80
C PRO A 364 -0.62 -4.95 -0.06
N TYR A 365 -0.46 -4.95 -1.40
CA TYR A 365 -1.30 -4.11 -2.28
C TYR A 365 -2.77 -4.54 -2.30
N PHE A 366 -3.05 -5.78 -1.97
CA PHE A 366 -4.40 -6.36 -2.05
C PHE A 366 -5.04 -6.59 -0.69
N TYR A 367 -4.23 -6.79 0.34
CA TYR A 367 -4.71 -7.07 1.67
C TYR A 367 -3.73 -6.57 2.73
N TYR A 368 -4.05 -5.50 3.44
CA TYR A 368 -3.25 -4.95 4.53
C TYR A 368 -4.14 -4.60 5.73
N PRO A 369 -4.48 -5.59 6.58
CA PRO A 369 -5.34 -5.35 7.74
C PRO A 369 -4.60 -4.55 8.82
N GLU A 370 -5.30 -3.63 9.48
CA GLU A 370 -4.78 -2.90 10.64
C GLU A 370 -4.76 -3.83 11.86
N ILE A 371 -3.59 -4.31 12.22
CA ILE A 371 -3.39 -5.26 13.33
C ILE A 371 -2.40 -4.68 14.35
N LYS A 372 -2.79 -4.68 15.62
CA LYS A 372 -1.89 -4.30 16.72
C LYS A 372 -0.91 -5.44 17.00
N LYS A 373 0.37 -5.07 17.24
CA LYS A 373 1.38 -6.02 17.73
C LYS A 373 0.97 -6.56 19.10
N GLN A 374 1.03 -7.85 19.26
CA GLN A 374 0.64 -8.58 20.47
C GLN A 374 1.75 -9.51 20.98
N TYR A 375 2.60 -9.99 20.06
CA TYR A 375 3.65 -10.95 20.33
C TYR A 375 5.01 -10.39 19.94
N LYS A 376 6.04 -10.69 20.72
CA LYS A 376 7.41 -10.32 20.38
C LYS A 376 7.95 -11.18 19.25
N LEU A 377 7.54 -12.45 19.19
CA LEU A 377 8.07 -13.42 18.24
C LEU A 377 6.95 -14.26 17.61
N GLY A 378 6.99 -14.42 16.29
CA GLY A 378 6.23 -15.42 15.55
C GLY A 378 7.13 -16.57 15.11
N ILE A 379 6.71 -17.81 15.27
CA ILE A 379 7.42 -18.98 14.75
C ILE A 379 6.55 -19.62 13.67
N ILE A 380 7.10 -19.76 12.46
CA ILE A 380 6.39 -20.23 11.25
C ILE A 380 7.05 -21.52 10.77
N PRO A 381 6.77 -22.69 11.39
CA PRO A 381 7.29 -23.95 10.91
C PRO A 381 6.64 -24.35 9.59
N HIS A 382 7.43 -24.90 8.68
CA HIS A 382 6.88 -25.55 7.48
C HIS A 382 6.02 -26.75 7.89
N TYR A 383 4.92 -27.04 7.18
CA TYR A 383 4.03 -28.14 7.54
C TYR A 383 4.73 -29.50 7.64
N ILE A 384 5.79 -29.71 6.86
CA ILE A 384 6.62 -30.93 6.94
C ILE A 384 7.41 -30.99 8.27
N ASP A 385 7.80 -29.86 8.81
CA ASP A 385 8.58 -29.76 10.05
C ASP A 385 7.71 -29.81 11.31
N LYS A 386 6.40 -29.69 11.19
CA LYS A 386 5.46 -29.48 12.32
C LYS A 386 5.61 -30.54 13.40
N GLU A 387 5.73 -31.82 13.02
CA GLU A 387 5.87 -32.91 14.00
C GLU A 387 7.19 -32.79 14.79
N LYS A 388 8.30 -32.55 14.10
CA LYS A 388 9.61 -32.38 14.74
C LYS A 388 9.64 -31.12 15.59
N PHE A 389 9.08 -30.02 15.08
CA PHE A 389 8.97 -28.76 15.79
C PHE A 389 8.22 -28.91 17.12
N ASN A 390 7.09 -29.61 17.14
CA ASN A 390 6.30 -29.85 18.37
C ASN A 390 7.04 -30.68 19.41
N LYS A 391 8.05 -31.47 19.01
CA LYS A 391 8.91 -32.22 19.95
C LYS A 391 10.03 -31.34 20.53
N ILE A 392 10.44 -30.28 19.81
CA ILE A 392 11.50 -29.37 20.24
C ILE A 392 10.94 -28.22 21.07
N TYR A 393 9.79 -27.66 20.64
CA TYR A 393 9.22 -26.45 21.21
C TYR A 393 8.02 -26.75 22.12
N ILE A 394 8.17 -26.39 23.39
CA ILE A 394 7.09 -26.41 24.36
C ILE A 394 6.59 -24.97 24.53
N ASN A 395 5.33 -24.72 24.12
CA ASN A 395 4.75 -23.37 24.13
C ASN A 395 4.40 -22.92 25.55
N ASN A 396 5.37 -22.27 26.22
CA ASN A 396 5.22 -21.75 27.59
C ASN A 396 5.43 -20.23 27.67
N ASP A 397 5.64 -19.54 26.51
CA ASP A 397 5.88 -18.11 26.46
C ASP A 397 4.73 -17.37 25.78
N GLU A 398 3.99 -16.58 26.57
CA GLU A 398 2.88 -15.77 26.08
C GLU A 398 3.28 -14.71 25.03
N ASN A 399 4.58 -14.36 24.95
CA ASN A 399 5.11 -13.45 23.94
C ASN A 399 5.35 -14.13 22.59
N VAL A 400 5.10 -15.43 22.47
CA VAL A 400 5.38 -16.21 21.25
C VAL A 400 4.09 -16.69 20.60
N LYS A 401 3.96 -16.48 19.30
CA LYS A 401 2.88 -16.98 18.45
C LYS A 401 3.39 -18.06 17.49
N ILE A 402 2.78 -19.25 17.58
CA ILE A 402 3.00 -20.29 16.54
C ILE A 402 2.02 -20.04 15.40
N ILE A 403 2.54 -19.97 14.18
CA ILE A 403 1.77 -19.64 12.98
C ILE A 403 1.72 -20.87 12.06
N ASP A 404 0.53 -21.38 11.85
CA ASP A 404 0.29 -22.56 11.02
C ASP A 404 0.14 -22.17 9.55
N VAL A 405 1.06 -22.63 8.70
CA VAL A 405 1.05 -22.38 7.25
C VAL A 405 -0.09 -23.09 6.49
N THR A 406 -0.85 -23.93 7.16
CA THR A 406 -2.03 -24.61 6.59
C THR A 406 -3.35 -23.86 6.83
N GLU A 407 -3.30 -22.69 7.46
CA GLU A 407 -4.43 -21.77 7.58
C GLU A 407 -4.61 -20.90 6.32
N SER A 408 -5.73 -20.19 6.27
CA SER A 408 -6.00 -19.27 5.15
C SER A 408 -4.91 -18.19 5.04
N ILE A 409 -4.67 -17.69 3.82
CA ILE A 409 -3.68 -16.63 3.55
C ILE A 409 -3.91 -15.43 4.47
N GLU A 410 -5.16 -14.99 4.61
CA GLU A 410 -5.50 -13.84 5.46
C GLU A 410 -5.24 -14.12 6.94
N THR A 411 -5.49 -15.35 7.42
CA THR A 411 -5.20 -15.74 8.80
C THR A 411 -3.70 -15.75 9.05
N VAL A 412 -2.90 -16.33 8.14
CA VAL A 412 -1.44 -16.33 8.24
C VAL A 412 -0.89 -14.90 8.24
N ILE A 413 -1.37 -14.04 7.35
CA ILE A 413 -0.98 -12.62 7.30
C ILE A 413 -1.32 -11.92 8.63
N LYS A 414 -2.54 -12.09 9.15
CA LYS A 414 -2.94 -11.50 10.44
C LYS A 414 -2.04 -11.95 11.57
N ASN A 415 -1.73 -13.25 11.64
CA ASN A 415 -0.86 -13.82 12.66
C ASN A 415 0.58 -13.27 12.54
N ILE A 416 1.13 -13.11 11.33
CA ILE A 416 2.43 -12.47 11.10
C ILE A 416 2.42 -11.01 11.57
N LEU A 417 1.38 -10.26 11.22
CA LEU A 417 1.25 -8.85 11.59
C LEU A 417 1.08 -8.64 13.11
N GLN A 418 0.57 -9.62 13.85
CA GLN A 418 0.53 -9.58 15.32
C GLN A 418 1.91 -9.68 15.98
N CYS A 419 2.95 -10.12 15.25
CA CYS A 419 4.29 -10.35 15.79
C CYS A 419 5.24 -9.18 15.43
N GLU A 420 6.14 -8.82 16.36
CA GLU A 420 7.19 -7.82 16.08
C GLU A 420 8.21 -8.36 15.09
N MET A 421 8.61 -9.62 15.25
CA MET A 421 9.58 -10.34 14.42
C MET A 421 9.12 -11.78 14.24
N THR A 422 9.70 -12.47 13.24
CA THR A 422 9.39 -13.88 12.97
C THR A 422 10.64 -14.70 12.70
N ILE A 423 10.53 -16.02 12.89
CA ILE A 423 11.46 -17.02 12.35
C ILE A 423 10.67 -18.04 11.53
N SER A 424 11.26 -18.58 10.47
CA SER A 424 10.52 -19.51 9.61
C SER A 424 11.42 -20.55 8.94
N SER A 425 10.93 -21.80 8.91
CA SER A 425 11.47 -22.84 8.03
C SER A 425 10.69 -22.95 6.69
N SER A 426 9.60 -22.19 6.56
CA SER A 426 8.83 -22.06 5.32
C SER A 426 9.33 -20.89 4.47
N LEU A 427 9.64 -21.12 3.18
CA LEU A 427 10.05 -20.04 2.28
C LEU A 427 8.99 -18.93 2.21
N HIS A 428 7.71 -19.28 2.01
CA HIS A 428 6.64 -18.27 1.97
C HIS A 428 6.38 -17.62 3.33
N GLY A 429 6.67 -18.31 4.44
CA GLY A 429 6.66 -17.67 5.77
C GLY A 429 7.67 -16.53 5.85
N ILE A 430 8.86 -16.69 5.27
CA ILE A 430 9.87 -15.63 5.16
C ILE A 430 9.41 -14.54 4.20
N ILE A 431 9.01 -14.91 2.97
CA ILE A 431 8.62 -13.94 1.93
C ILE A 431 7.47 -13.05 2.40
N VAL A 432 6.44 -13.64 2.99
CA VAL A 432 5.27 -12.89 3.47
C VAL A 432 5.60 -12.04 4.69
N SER A 433 6.44 -12.53 5.63
CA SER A 433 6.94 -11.67 6.71
C SER A 433 7.63 -10.43 6.16
N HIS A 434 8.55 -10.61 5.20
CA HIS A 434 9.26 -9.51 4.55
C HIS A 434 8.32 -8.58 3.77
N ALA A 435 7.32 -9.12 3.05
CA ALA A 435 6.32 -8.34 2.32
C ALA A 435 5.58 -7.35 3.24
N TYR A 436 5.32 -7.76 4.47
CA TYR A 436 4.65 -6.94 5.49
C TYR A 436 5.61 -6.21 6.44
N ASN A 437 6.88 -6.03 6.04
CA ASN A 437 7.91 -5.31 6.80
C ASN A 437 8.21 -5.92 8.18
N VAL A 438 8.00 -7.22 8.34
CA VAL A 438 8.35 -7.96 9.55
C VAL A 438 9.68 -8.66 9.33
N LYS A 439 10.70 -8.36 10.17
CA LYS A 439 11.98 -9.06 10.11
C LYS A 439 11.78 -10.55 10.30
N CYS A 440 12.47 -11.36 9.49
CA CYS A 440 12.34 -12.80 9.55
C CYS A 440 13.70 -13.50 9.40
N MET A 441 14.03 -14.38 10.33
CA MET A 441 15.21 -15.23 10.22
C MET A 441 14.84 -16.58 9.63
N TRP A 442 15.62 -17.01 8.65
CA TRP A 442 15.50 -18.36 8.09
C TRP A 442 16.06 -19.39 9.07
N ILE A 443 15.22 -20.35 9.47
CA ILE A 443 15.61 -21.49 10.32
C ILE A 443 15.49 -22.80 9.56
N LYS A 444 16.24 -23.81 10.01
CA LYS A 444 16.14 -25.20 9.55
C LYS A 444 15.84 -26.10 10.74
N ILE A 445 14.76 -26.84 10.67
CA ILE A 445 14.31 -27.79 11.69
C ILE A 445 14.64 -29.22 11.27
N THR A 446 14.39 -29.54 9.99
CA THR A 446 14.73 -30.86 9.42
C THR A 446 15.40 -30.72 8.05
N ASP A 447 15.88 -31.83 7.51
CA ASP A 447 16.35 -31.95 6.11
C ASP A 447 15.24 -32.35 5.13
N ASN A 448 14.02 -32.51 5.62
CA ASN A 448 12.89 -33.06 4.83
C ASN A 448 12.25 -32.02 3.88
N ILE A 449 12.56 -30.72 4.05
CA ILE A 449 12.03 -29.69 3.15
C ILE A 449 12.75 -29.74 1.82
N GLY A 450 12.01 -30.02 0.74
CA GLY A 450 12.54 -30.04 -0.62
C GLY A 450 13.22 -28.72 -1.02
N GLY A 451 14.26 -28.81 -1.86
CA GLY A 451 14.96 -27.66 -2.41
C GLY A 451 16.17 -27.18 -1.61
N GLY A 452 16.46 -27.81 -0.47
CA GLY A 452 17.62 -27.50 0.34
C GLY A 452 17.78 -26.00 0.58
N THR A 453 18.97 -25.45 0.26
CA THR A 453 19.25 -24.01 0.39
C THR A 453 18.93 -23.22 -0.87
N PHE A 454 18.79 -23.86 -2.04
CA PHE A 454 18.69 -23.17 -3.33
C PHE A 454 17.54 -22.17 -3.39
N LYS A 455 16.31 -22.62 -3.12
CA LYS A 455 15.13 -21.76 -3.23
C LYS A 455 15.14 -20.55 -2.28
N PHE A 456 15.75 -20.70 -1.11
CA PHE A 456 15.90 -19.62 -0.14
C PHE A 456 16.94 -18.60 -0.63
N ARG A 457 18.14 -19.08 -1.00
CA ARG A 457 19.21 -18.23 -1.55
C ARG A 457 18.77 -17.48 -2.80
N ASP A 458 18.00 -18.13 -3.68
CA ASP A 458 17.42 -17.51 -4.86
C ASP A 458 16.51 -16.32 -4.49
N TYR A 459 15.67 -16.49 -3.47
CA TYR A 459 14.84 -15.41 -2.94
C TYR A 459 15.67 -14.29 -2.31
N TYR A 460 16.63 -14.61 -1.44
CA TYR A 460 17.49 -13.59 -0.82
C TYR A 460 18.31 -12.81 -1.86
N GLY A 461 18.70 -13.46 -2.95
CA GLY A 461 19.35 -12.80 -4.09
C GLY A 461 18.48 -11.77 -4.76
N SER A 462 17.16 -11.99 -4.84
CA SER A 462 16.20 -11.00 -5.39
C SER A 462 16.12 -9.72 -4.54
N LEU A 463 16.45 -9.80 -3.28
CA LEU A 463 16.45 -8.68 -2.32
C LEU A 463 17.79 -7.93 -2.25
N LYS A 464 18.75 -8.28 -3.12
CA LYS A 464 20.11 -7.73 -3.13
C LYS A 464 20.86 -7.91 -1.80
N ILE A 465 20.56 -8.98 -1.07
CA ILE A 465 21.30 -9.34 0.15
C ILE A 465 22.72 -9.75 -0.23
N ASN A 466 23.71 -9.10 0.38
CA ASN A 466 25.12 -9.46 0.17
C ASN A 466 25.36 -10.91 0.61
N ASN A 467 26.20 -11.62 -0.15
CA ASN A 467 26.57 -13.01 0.14
C ASN A 467 25.40 -14.01 0.19
N TYR A 468 24.28 -13.71 -0.50
CA TYR A 468 23.11 -14.61 -0.52
C TYR A 468 23.45 -16.02 -0.98
N ASN A 469 24.46 -16.20 -1.85
CA ASN A 469 24.90 -17.50 -2.34
C ASN A 469 25.48 -18.41 -1.25
N THR A 470 25.99 -17.83 -0.17
CA THR A 470 26.58 -18.55 0.98
C THR A 470 25.70 -18.50 2.22
N LEU A 471 24.54 -17.83 2.15
CA LEU A 471 23.62 -17.71 3.28
C LEU A 471 23.15 -19.08 3.74
N LEU A 472 23.21 -19.30 5.06
CA LEU A 472 22.79 -20.55 5.72
C LEU A 472 21.63 -20.25 6.70
N PRO A 473 20.73 -21.22 6.90
CA PRO A 473 19.71 -21.12 7.93
C PRO A 473 20.34 -21.25 9.32
N TYR A 474 19.70 -20.68 10.32
CA TYR A 474 19.97 -21.05 11.71
C TYR A 474 19.41 -22.47 11.98
N ILE A 475 20.22 -23.35 12.56
CA ILE A 475 19.77 -24.71 12.91
C ILE A 475 18.95 -24.64 14.20
N TYR A 476 17.65 -24.93 14.08
CA TYR A 476 16.71 -24.91 15.20
C TYR A 476 16.42 -26.34 15.65
N ASP A 477 17.31 -26.90 16.46
CA ASP A 477 17.31 -28.28 16.95
C ASP A 477 16.92 -28.40 18.44
N LYS A 478 16.86 -27.27 19.15
CA LYS A 478 16.43 -27.14 20.55
C LYS A 478 15.72 -25.82 20.78
N GLN A 479 14.88 -25.76 21.79
CA GLN A 479 14.28 -24.51 22.24
C GLN A 479 15.32 -23.62 22.90
N ILE A 480 15.32 -22.36 22.51
CA ILE A 480 16.12 -21.27 23.09
C ILE A 480 15.17 -20.14 23.54
N SER A 481 15.66 -19.24 24.37
CA SER A 481 14.83 -18.14 24.89
C SER A 481 14.37 -17.17 23.79
N THR A 482 13.22 -16.57 23.95
CA THR A 482 12.69 -15.56 23.03
C THR A 482 13.66 -14.40 22.86
N GLN A 483 14.35 -13.96 23.91
CA GLN A 483 15.34 -12.88 23.84
C GLN A 483 16.56 -13.27 23.01
N GLU A 484 17.03 -14.50 23.12
CA GLU A 484 18.14 -15.02 22.31
C GLU A 484 17.78 -15.06 20.83
N ILE A 485 16.56 -15.53 20.50
CA ILE A 485 16.05 -15.52 19.12
C ILE A 485 15.98 -14.09 18.57
N ILE A 486 15.48 -13.11 19.33
CA ILE A 486 15.41 -11.70 18.92
C ILE A 486 16.81 -11.15 18.61
N ASN A 487 17.80 -11.46 19.44
CA ASN A 487 19.19 -11.06 19.20
C ASN A 487 19.75 -11.68 17.91
N LEU A 488 19.46 -12.94 17.64
CA LEU A 488 19.84 -13.62 16.40
C LEU A 488 19.16 -12.96 15.18
N ILE A 489 17.85 -12.66 15.24
CA ILE A 489 17.12 -11.99 14.14
C ILE A 489 17.74 -10.63 13.82
N ASN A 490 18.11 -9.85 14.82
CA ASN A 490 18.69 -8.51 14.62
C ASN A 490 20.04 -8.55 13.91
N ASN A 491 20.80 -9.64 14.05
CA ASN A 491 22.08 -9.86 13.39
C ASN A 491 21.97 -10.68 12.10
N TYR A 492 20.77 -11.23 11.79
CA TYR A 492 20.54 -12.02 10.59
C TYR A 492 20.29 -11.11 9.38
N PRO A 493 20.77 -11.47 8.18
CA PRO A 493 20.53 -10.69 6.98
C PRO A 493 19.04 -10.55 6.68
N ASN A 494 18.51 -9.36 6.87
CA ASN A 494 17.16 -8.97 6.48
C ASN A 494 17.25 -7.91 5.38
N PRO A 495 16.26 -7.81 4.48
CA PRO A 495 16.23 -6.76 3.47
C PRO A 495 16.13 -5.39 4.14
N THR A 496 16.55 -4.37 3.40
CA THR A 496 16.15 -3.01 3.75
C THR A 496 14.64 -2.91 3.55
N PHE A 497 13.93 -2.63 4.62
CA PHE A 497 12.49 -2.40 4.53
C PHE A 497 12.22 -0.95 4.16
N PRO A 498 11.23 -0.85 3.39
CA PRO A 498 10.38 -1.81 2.75
C PRO A 498 10.95 -2.22 1.38
N ILE A 499 10.51 -3.37 0.90
CA ILE A 499 10.98 -3.94 -0.35
C ILE A 499 10.34 -3.19 -1.53
N ASN A 500 11.14 -2.79 -2.50
CA ASN A 500 10.61 -2.21 -3.73
C ASN A 500 9.95 -3.29 -4.60
N THR A 501 8.62 -3.24 -4.64
CA THR A 501 7.78 -4.19 -5.39
C THR A 501 7.19 -3.59 -6.66
N LYS A 502 7.52 -2.34 -6.99
CA LYS A 502 6.97 -1.60 -8.14
C LYS A 502 7.06 -2.41 -9.43
N LEU A 503 8.23 -2.95 -9.74
CA LEU A 503 8.44 -3.74 -10.95
C LEU A 503 7.52 -4.96 -11.03
N ILE A 504 7.28 -5.69 -9.92
CA ILE A 504 6.44 -6.88 -9.90
C ILE A 504 5.00 -6.54 -10.28
N ILE A 505 4.51 -5.36 -9.84
CA ILE A 505 3.19 -4.84 -10.22
C ILE A 505 3.18 -4.43 -11.69
N GLU A 506 4.16 -3.65 -12.15
CA GLU A 506 4.21 -3.12 -13.53
C GLU A 506 4.23 -4.21 -14.61
N ILE A 507 4.86 -5.35 -14.30
CA ILE A 507 4.91 -6.50 -15.21
C ILE A 507 3.81 -7.52 -14.96
N CYS A 508 2.85 -7.24 -14.08
CA CYS A 508 1.75 -8.14 -13.79
C CYS A 508 0.99 -8.52 -15.08
N PRO A 509 0.80 -9.83 -15.36
CA PRO A 509 0.18 -10.27 -16.60
C PRO A 509 -1.29 -9.86 -16.74
N PHE A 510 -1.91 -9.48 -15.63
CA PHE A 510 -3.32 -9.07 -15.57
C PHE A 510 -3.54 -7.57 -15.77
N ILE A 511 -2.48 -6.75 -15.80
CA ILE A 511 -2.62 -5.30 -16.10
C ILE A 511 -3.03 -5.11 -17.55
N ASN A 512 -3.98 -4.22 -17.79
CA ASN A 512 -4.42 -3.86 -19.13
C ASN A 512 -3.28 -3.16 -19.89
N ILE A 513 -2.83 -3.75 -21.02
CA ILE A 513 -1.66 -3.27 -21.79
C ILE A 513 -1.87 -1.83 -22.35
N LYS A 514 -3.13 -1.38 -22.48
CA LYS A 514 -3.43 0.03 -22.81
C LYS A 514 -2.98 1.02 -21.73
N ASN A 515 -2.62 0.50 -20.56
CA ASN A 515 -2.37 1.22 -19.32
C ASN A 515 -0.92 1.05 -18.85
N LYS A 516 0.03 0.94 -19.76
CA LYS A 516 1.45 0.96 -19.36
C LYS A 516 1.73 2.28 -18.67
N ILE A 517 2.10 2.16 -17.40
CA ILE A 517 2.62 3.25 -16.57
C ILE A 517 3.80 3.88 -17.29
N HIS A 518 3.68 5.16 -17.64
CA HIS A 518 4.75 6.01 -18.14
C HIS A 518 5.57 6.58 -16.98
#